data_be471a4778e0edddbdde44d66de6e9c2
#
_entry.id   be471a4778e0edddbdde44d66de6e9c2
#
_cell.length_a   1.000
_cell.length_b   1.000
_cell.length_c   1.000
_cell.angle_alpha   90.00
_cell.angle_beta   90.00
_cell.angle_gamma   90.00
#
_symmetry.space_group_name_H-M   'P 1'
#
loop_
_entity.id
_entity.type
_entity.pdbx_description
1 polymer ?
#
loop_
_entity_poly.entity_id
_entity_poly.type
_entity_poly.pdbx_seq_one_letter_code
_entity_poly.pdbx_strand_id
1 'polypeptide(L)'
;MKYLKFIVPVIIFISLTSAVKSQDSTSIHDLFYKKQQQSLSLLSSWSVGNLILSPIATKNLFSPSTTNEYFHQMNFSWNLLNVGIAGLGHIIVNKDSKKPWDIQTLHFKKKKAEKSIIINMGLDLAYMVTGFIIKNNLAESSMNKGYGNSIILQGGYLLFYDAIFLMKLKKILMKPKIKKVDVFQ
;
A
#
# COMPACT_ATOMS: atom_id res chain seq x y z
N MET A 1 25.29 -18.60 -6.99
CA MET A 1 23.82 -18.58 -7.06
C MET A 1 23.09 -18.02 -5.81
N LYS A 2 23.77 -17.62 -4.73
CA LYS A 2 23.12 -17.06 -3.51
C LYS A 2 22.60 -15.62 -3.68
N TYR A 3 23.17 -14.82 -4.56
CA TYR A 3 22.84 -13.39 -4.72
C TYR A 3 21.68 -13.11 -5.70
N LEU A 4 21.32 -14.09 -6.55
CA LEU A 4 20.22 -13.92 -7.51
C LEU A 4 18.84 -13.88 -6.83
N LYS A 5 18.70 -14.45 -5.63
CA LYS A 5 17.45 -14.49 -4.86
C LYS A 5 17.04 -13.15 -4.24
N PHE A 6 17.98 -12.19 -4.13
CA PHE A 6 17.70 -10.85 -3.57
C PHE A 6 17.50 -9.77 -4.66
N ILE A 7 17.96 -10.00 -5.88
CA ILE A 7 17.94 -9.00 -6.94
C ILE A 7 16.59 -8.91 -7.64
N VAL A 8 15.86 -10.02 -7.75
CA VAL A 8 14.57 -10.07 -8.46
C VAL A 8 13.51 -9.14 -7.85
N PRO A 9 13.27 -9.09 -6.51
CA PRO A 9 12.29 -8.16 -5.94
C PRO A 9 12.72 -6.67 -6.07
N VAL A 10 14.02 -6.39 -6.10
CA VAL A 10 14.54 -5.01 -6.26
C VAL A 10 14.37 -4.51 -7.69
N ILE A 11 14.57 -5.36 -8.70
CA ILE A 11 14.43 -4.99 -10.12
C ILE A 11 12.95 -4.72 -10.48
N ILE A 12 12.00 -5.48 -9.93
CA ILE A 12 10.56 -5.23 -10.14
C ILE A 12 10.16 -3.86 -9.52
N PHE A 13 10.83 -3.44 -8.46
CA PHE A 13 10.58 -2.14 -7.83
C PHE A 13 11.08 -0.94 -8.65
N ILE A 14 12.18 -1.10 -9.40
CA ILE A 14 12.81 -0.01 -10.18
C ILE A 14 12.09 0.23 -11.51
N SER A 15 11.52 -0.80 -12.14
CA SER A 15 10.86 -0.68 -13.45
C SER A 15 9.49 0.02 -13.43
N LEU A 16 8.91 0.28 -12.26
CA LEU A 16 7.60 0.97 -12.11
C LEU A 16 7.69 2.51 -12.03
N THR A 17 8.88 3.10 -12.08
CA THR A 17 9.05 4.54 -11.88
C THR A 17 9.12 5.38 -13.14
N SER A 18 9.05 4.79 -14.34
CA SER A 18 9.33 5.49 -15.60
C SER A 18 8.10 5.67 -16.49
N ALA A 19 7.11 6.43 -16.04
CA ALA A 19 6.10 6.99 -16.92
C ALA A 19 5.76 8.42 -16.49
N VAL A 20 6.73 9.32 -16.62
CA VAL A 20 6.44 10.76 -16.67
C VAL A 20 5.97 11.07 -18.08
N LYS A 21 4.66 11.04 -18.27
CA LYS A 21 4.02 11.51 -19.50
C LYS A 21 3.48 12.91 -19.28
N SER A 22 3.78 13.78 -20.22
CA SER A 22 3.25 15.12 -20.51
C SER A 22 2.02 15.52 -19.67
N GLN A 23 2.16 16.69 -19.03
CA GLN A 23 1.13 17.30 -18.19
C GLN A 23 0.14 18.06 -19.09
N ASP A 24 -0.74 17.31 -19.77
CA ASP A 24 -1.99 17.86 -20.29
C ASP A 24 -2.83 18.32 -19.10
N SER A 25 -3.67 19.34 -19.29
CA SER A 25 -4.52 19.98 -18.28
C SER A 25 -5.49 19.02 -17.59
N THR A 26 -4.93 18.04 -16.89
CA THR A 26 -5.69 17.06 -16.10
C THR A 26 -6.41 17.79 -14.99
N SER A 27 -7.72 17.67 -14.91
CA SER A 27 -8.50 18.32 -13.86
C SER A 27 -8.02 17.85 -12.47
N ILE A 28 -8.22 18.68 -11.43
CA ILE A 28 -7.88 18.32 -10.04
C ILE A 28 -8.61 17.03 -9.64
N HIS A 29 -9.84 16.86 -10.13
CA HIS A 29 -10.63 15.65 -9.98
C HIS A 29 -9.89 14.42 -10.51
N ASP A 30 -9.48 14.46 -11.78
CA ASP A 30 -8.82 13.32 -12.44
C ASP A 30 -7.46 13.02 -11.78
N LEU A 31 -6.71 14.07 -11.41
CA LEU A 31 -5.44 13.91 -10.72
C LEU A 31 -5.61 13.21 -9.37
N PHE A 32 -6.64 13.57 -8.59
CA PHE A 32 -6.92 12.96 -7.29
C PHE A 32 -7.22 11.45 -7.43
N TYR A 33 -8.13 11.08 -8.33
CA TYR A 33 -8.48 9.68 -8.54
C TYR A 33 -7.37 8.88 -9.21
N LYS A 34 -6.63 9.49 -10.14
CA LYS A 34 -5.45 8.87 -10.75
C LYS A 34 -4.40 8.50 -9.69
N LYS A 35 -4.14 9.38 -8.70
CA LYS A 35 -3.20 9.06 -7.62
C LYS A 35 -3.68 7.91 -6.73
N GLN A 36 -4.97 7.83 -6.45
CA GLN A 36 -5.54 6.69 -5.71
C GLN A 36 -5.41 5.39 -6.51
N GLN A 37 -5.77 5.39 -7.81
CA GLN A 37 -5.62 4.21 -8.67
C GLN A 37 -4.16 3.75 -8.76
N GLN A 38 -3.22 4.67 -8.95
CA GLN A 38 -1.79 4.35 -8.98
C GLN A 38 -1.30 3.73 -7.67
N SER A 39 -1.81 4.21 -6.53
CA SER A 39 -1.47 3.65 -5.22
C SER A 39 -2.01 2.23 -5.09
N LEU A 40 -3.29 2.01 -5.39
CA LEU A 40 -3.91 0.68 -5.35
C LEU A 40 -3.22 -0.31 -6.30
N SER A 41 -2.81 0.13 -7.49
CA SER A 41 -2.05 -0.70 -8.43
C SER A 41 -0.70 -1.11 -7.85
N LEU A 42 -0.01 -0.22 -7.14
CA LEU A 42 1.26 -0.55 -6.48
C LEU A 42 1.05 -1.59 -5.37
N LEU A 43 0.00 -1.44 -4.53
CA LEU A 43 -0.35 -2.42 -3.51
C LEU A 43 -0.72 -3.78 -4.14
N SER A 44 -1.53 -3.76 -5.21
CA SER A 44 -1.88 -4.98 -5.95
C SER A 44 -0.65 -5.68 -6.51
N SER A 45 0.27 -4.94 -7.12
CA SER A 45 1.50 -5.52 -7.70
C SER A 45 2.39 -6.17 -6.65
N TRP A 46 2.56 -5.52 -5.49
CA TRP A 46 3.28 -6.09 -4.35
C TRP A 46 2.62 -7.38 -3.87
N SER A 47 1.30 -7.34 -3.68
CA SER A 47 0.55 -8.46 -3.12
C SER A 47 0.52 -9.66 -4.07
N VAL A 48 0.24 -9.43 -5.35
CA VAL A 48 0.27 -10.48 -6.37
C VAL A 48 1.67 -11.07 -6.52
N GLY A 49 2.71 -10.22 -6.50
CA GLY A 49 4.11 -10.68 -6.52
C GLY A 49 4.42 -11.63 -5.36
N ASN A 50 3.99 -11.30 -4.15
CA ASN A 50 4.19 -12.16 -2.97
C ASN A 50 3.35 -13.44 -3.00
N LEU A 51 2.12 -13.39 -3.55
CA LEU A 51 1.30 -14.59 -3.75
C LEU A 51 1.93 -15.58 -4.74
N ILE A 52 2.63 -15.08 -5.75
CA ILE A 52 3.35 -15.91 -6.72
C ILE A 52 4.67 -16.41 -6.13
N LEU A 53 5.43 -15.53 -5.48
CA LEU A 53 6.78 -15.86 -5.00
C LEU A 53 6.78 -16.80 -3.79
N SER A 54 5.78 -16.69 -2.89
CA SER A 54 5.76 -17.49 -1.67
C SER A 54 5.68 -19.00 -1.96
N PRO A 55 4.77 -19.52 -2.82
CA PRO A 55 4.73 -20.93 -3.15
C PRO A 55 5.93 -21.41 -3.97
N ILE A 56 6.60 -20.52 -4.72
CA ILE A 56 7.84 -20.86 -5.45
C ILE A 56 9.03 -20.97 -4.49
N ALA A 57 9.04 -20.15 -3.44
CA ALA A 57 10.15 -20.09 -2.47
C ALA A 57 10.14 -21.25 -1.48
N THR A 58 9.00 -21.92 -1.29
CA THR A 58 8.89 -23.09 -0.41
C THR A 58 7.94 -24.14 -0.96
N LYS A 59 8.31 -25.42 -0.80
CA LYS A 59 7.46 -26.56 -1.20
C LYS A 59 6.37 -26.86 -0.17
N ASN A 60 6.55 -26.44 1.07
CA ASN A 60 5.69 -26.76 2.21
C ASN A 60 4.89 -25.56 2.71
N LEU A 61 4.35 -24.76 1.79
CA LEU A 61 3.62 -23.53 2.14
C LEU A 61 2.45 -23.80 3.11
N PHE A 62 1.74 -24.91 2.93
CA PHE A 62 0.56 -25.27 3.72
C PHE A 62 0.84 -26.25 4.86
N SER A 63 2.07 -26.74 4.98
CA SER A 63 2.53 -27.61 6.07
C SER A 63 3.94 -27.22 6.50
N PRO A 64 4.15 -25.97 6.95
CA PRO A 64 5.48 -25.46 7.25
C PRO A 64 6.07 -26.12 8.48
N SER A 65 7.39 -26.31 8.48
CA SER A 65 8.19 -26.85 9.59
C SER A 65 9.42 -26.01 9.92
N THR A 66 9.89 -25.21 8.96
CA THR A 66 11.07 -24.37 9.10
C THR A 66 10.70 -22.89 9.19
N THR A 67 11.56 -22.07 9.76
CA THR A 67 11.40 -20.60 9.84
C THR A 67 11.11 -19.97 8.47
N ASN A 68 11.77 -20.45 7.41
CA ASN A 68 11.55 -19.93 6.07
C ASN A 68 10.16 -20.29 5.52
N GLU A 69 9.67 -21.51 5.79
CA GLU A 69 8.35 -21.94 5.36
C GLU A 69 7.25 -21.16 6.09
N TYR A 70 7.36 -20.98 7.40
CA TYR A 70 6.44 -20.14 8.17
C TYR A 70 6.46 -18.67 7.72
N PHE A 71 7.63 -18.13 7.37
CA PHE A 71 7.74 -16.81 6.78
C PHE A 71 6.92 -16.69 5.50
N HIS A 72 7.08 -17.64 4.56
CA HIS A 72 6.37 -17.61 3.29
C HIS A 72 4.88 -17.89 3.44
N GLN A 73 4.48 -18.76 4.37
CA GLN A 73 3.07 -18.99 4.70
C GLN A 73 2.39 -17.72 5.19
N MET A 74 2.99 -17.03 6.16
CA MET A 74 2.46 -15.76 6.68
C MET A 74 2.43 -14.67 5.61
N ASN A 75 3.51 -14.58 4.82
CA ASN A 75 3.62 -13.63 3.73
C ASN A 75 2.52 -13.86 2.66
N PHE A 76 2.25 -15.11 2.32
CA PHE A 76 1.16 -15.47 1.41
C PHE A 76 -0.21 -15.08 1.97
N SER A 77 -0.50 -15.46 3.23
CA SER A 77 -1.78 -15.17 3.89
C SER A 77 -2.04 -13.67 4.01
N TRP A 78 -1.01 -12.89 4.38
CA TRP A 78 -1.12 -11.44 4.47
C TRP A 78 -1.42 -10.79 3.12
N ASN A 79 -0.73 -11.24 2.07
CA ASN A 79 -0.92 -10.68 0.74
C ASN A 79 -2.24 -11.10 0.08
N LEU A 80 -2.85 -12.21 0.49
CA LEU A 80 -4.21 -12.56 0.10
C LEU A 80 -5.22 -11.51 0.61
N LEU A 81 -5.07 -11.05 1.86
CA LEU A 81 -5.87 -9.96 2.41
C LEU A 81 -5.62 -8.64 1.65
N ASN A 82 -4.37 -8.31 1.39
CA ASN A 82 -4.00 -7.10 0.66
C ASN A 82 -4.58 -7.06 -0.77
N VAL A 83 -4.59 -8.17 -1.49
CA VAL A 83 -5.25 -8.27 -2.82
C VAL A 83 -6.76 -8.00 -2.69
N GLY A 84 -7.40 -8.55 -1.67
CA GLY A 84 -8.82 -8.29 -1.39
C GLY A 84 -9.09 -6.78 -1.14
N ILE A 85 -8.29 -6.17 -0.26
CA ILE A 85 -8.39 -4.73 0.05
C ILE A 85 -8.14 -3.88 -1.19
N ALA A 86 -7.09 -4.17 -1.95
CA ALA A 86 -6.76 -3.43 -3.17
C ALA A 86 -7.84 -3.59 -4.24
N GLY A 87 -8.38 -4.79 -4.42
CA GLY A 87 -9.48 -5.07 -5.37
C GLY A 87 -10.74 -4.29 -5.03
N LEU A 88 -11.17 -4.32 -3.76
CA LEU A 88 -12.30 -3.51 -3.30
C LEU A 88 -12.00 -2.01 -3.45
N GLY A 89 -10.78 -1.58 -3.14
CA GLY A 89 -10.34 -0.20 -3.33
C GLY A 89 -10.46 0.24 -4.78
N HIS A 90 -10.03 -0.57 -5.75
CA HIS A 90 -10.17 -0.28 -7.17
C HIS A 90 -11.63 -0.11 -7.60
N ILE A 91 -12.53 -0.98 -7.11
CA ILE A 91 -13.96 -0.89 -7.41
C ILE A 91 -14.55 0.42 -6.85
N ILE A 92 -14.26 0.74 -5.59
CA ILE A 92 -14.76 1.94 -4.91
C ILE A 92 -14.25 3.20 -5.61
N VAL A 93 -12.94 3.30 -5.83
CA VAL A 93 -12.30 4.46 -6.47
C VAL A 93 -12.81 4.65 -7.90
N ASN A 94 -12.97 3.57 -8.67
CA ASN A 94 -13.50 3.65 -10.03
C ASN A 94 -14.96 4.12 -10.07
N LYS A 95 -15.82 3.65 -9.15
CA LYS A 95 -17.21 4.12 -9.04
C LYS A 95 -17.27 5.59 -8.63
N ASP A 96 -16.45 5.98 -7.67
CA ASP A 96 -16.44 7.32 -7.12
C ASP A 96 -15.85 8.36 -8.07
N SER A 97 -14.87 7.98 -8.90
CA SER A 97 -14.26 8.85 -9.92
C SER A 97 -15.20 9.23 -11.06
N LYS A 98 -16.30 8.50 -11.27
CA LYS A 98 -17.30 8.80 -12.30
C LYS A 98 -18.31 9.86 -11.86
N LYS A 99 -18.29 10.28 -10.59
CA LYS A 99 -19.20 11.25 -10.05
C LYS A 99 -18.67 12.67 -10.23
N PRO A 100 -19.51 13.65 -10.62
CA PRO A 100 -19.10 15.04 -10.84
C PRO A 100 -18.98 15.79 -9.50
N TRP A 101 -17.98 15.43 -8.68
CA TRP A 101 -17.75 16.08 -7.39
C TRP A 101 -17.28 17.52 -7.56
N ASP A 102 -17.88 18.43 -6.77
CA ASP A 102 -17.38 19.79 -6.66
C ASP A 102 -16.03 19.85 -5.89
N ILE A 103 -15.36 21.00 -6.00
CA ILE A 103 -14.02 21.17 -5.41
C ILE A 103 -14.02 21.07 -3.87
N GLN A 104 -15.12 21.45 -3.20
CA GLN A 104 -15.22 21.38 -1.74
C GLN A 104 -15.34 19.93 -1.30
N THR A 105 -16.18 19.14 -1.96
CA THR A 105 -16.33 17.71 -1.73
C THR A 105 -15.02 16.96 -2.00
N LEU A 106 -14.32 17.29 -3.09
CA LEU A 106 -13.00 16.71 -3.38
C LEU A 106 -11.98 17.05 -2.30
N HIS A 107 -11.97 18.29 -1.80
CA HIS A 107 -11.11 18.69 -0.70
C HIS A 107 -11.39 17.88 0.58
N PHE A 108 -12.67 17.70 0.92
CA PHE A 108 -13.08 16.86 2.05
C PHE A 108 -12.64 15.40 1.88
N LYS A 109 -12.86 14.83 0.69
CA LYS A 109 -12.43 13.45 0.37
C LYS A 109 -10.92 13.29 0.47
N LYS A 110 -10.15 14.27 -0.03
CA LYS A 110 -8.69 14.28 0.09
C LYS A 110 -8.26 14.29 1.55
N LYS A 111 -8.81 15.19 2.38
CA LYS A 111 -8.50 15.23 3.82
C LYS A 111 -8.85 13.94 4.54
N LYS A 112 -10.00 13.34 4.20
CA LYS A 112 -10.40 12.04 4.75
C LYS A 112 -9.42 10.93 4.37
N ALA A 113 -8.98 10.89 3.11
CA ALA A 113 -7.97 9.94 2.65
C ALA A 113 -6.63 10.15 3.38
N GLU A 114 -6.14 11.40 3.48
CA GLU A 114 -4.91 11.71 4.21
C GLU A 114 -4.97 11.26 5.68
N LYS A 115 -6.10 11.51 6.36
CA LYS A 115 -6.30 11.07 7.74
C LYS A 115 -6.29 9.54 7.85
N SER A 116 -6.97 8.84 6.93
CA SER A 116 -6.99 7.38 6.90
C SER A 116 -5.59 6.80 6.72
N ILE A 117 -4.80 7.37 5.81
CA ILE A 117 -3.42 6.92 5.58
C ILE A 117 -2.55 7.13 6.84
N ILE A 118 -2.68 8.25 7.53
CA ILE A 118 -1.94 8.50 8.77
C ILE A 118 -2.29 7.47 9.85
N ILE A 119 -3.57 7.09 9.95
CA ILE A 119 -4.01 6.03 10.88
C ILE A 119 -3.40 4.69 10.48
N ASN A 120 -3.41 4.34 9.17
CA ASN A 120 -2.80 3.12 8.67
C ASN A 120 -1.30 3.08 8.96
N MET A 121 -0.57 4.17 8.76
CA MET A 121 0.85 4.26 9.13
C MET A 121 1.10 3.95 10.61
N GLY A 122 0.19 4.37 11.49
CA GLY A 122 0.24 4.01 12.91
C GLY A 122 0.03 2.51 13.14
N LEU A 123 -0.90 1.89 12.40
CA LEU A 123 -1.12 0.44 12.43
C LEU A 123 0.07 -0.34 11.88
N ASP A 124 0.72 0.16 10.82
CA ASP A 124 1.90 -0.47 10.23
C ASP A 124 3.07 -0.53 11.22
N LEU A 125 3.28 0.56 11.98
CA LEU A 125 4.24 0.58 13.08
C LEU A 125 3.87 -0.44 14.17
N ALA A 126 2.60 -0.52 14.54
CA ALA A 126 2.11 -1.51 15.51
C ALA A 126 2.35 -2.95 15.01
N TYR A 127 2.14 -3.23 13.73
CA TYR A 127 2.47 -4.53 13.12
C TYR A 127 3.96 -4.83 13.21
N MET A 128 4.83 -3.87 12.89
CA MET A 128 6.29 -4.06 13.01
C MET A 128 6.71 -4.39 14.45
N VAL A 129 6.18 -3.65 15.44
CA VAL A 129 6.43 -3.91 16.86
C VAL A 129 5.92 -5.29 17.27
N THR A 130 4.70 -5.65 16.87
CA THR A 130 4.12 -6.98 17.12
C THR A 130 4.96 -8.08 16.52
N GLY A 131 5.39 -7.93 15.27
CA GLY A 131 6.29 -8.90 14.61
C GLY A 131 7.62 -9.05 15.35
N PHE A 132 8.17 -7.96 15.86
CA PHE A 132 9.39 -7.98 16.67
C PHE A 132 9.19 -8.72 17.99
N ILE A 133 8.07 -8.49 18.68
CA ILE A 133 7.73 -9.19 19.94
C ILE A 133 7.54 -10.68 19.69
N ILE A 134 6.78 -11.07 18.65
CA ILE A 134 6.55 -12.47 18.29
C ILE A 134 7.89 -13.17 18.02
N LYS A 135 8.77 -12.53 17.25
CA LYS A 135 10.07 -13.09 16.88
C LYS A 135 11.00 -13.33 18.05
N ASN A 136 11.05 -12.40 19.03
CA ASN A 136 12.11 -12.36 20.04
C ASN A 136 11.64 -12.73 21.45
N ASN A 137 10.39 -12.47 21.82
CA ASN A 137 9.91 -12.59 23.20
C ASN A 137 8.95 -13.76 23.42
N LEU A 138 8.41 -14.38 22.38
CA LEU A 138 7.68 -15.62 22.49
C LEU A 138 8.65 -16.80 22.39
N ALA A 139 8.20 -18.00 22.86
CA ALA A 139 9.04 -19.21 22.87
C ALA A 139 9.81 -19.39 21.55
N GLU A 140 11.09 -19.76 21.66
CA GLU A 140 11.95 -19.98 20.49
C GLU A 140 11.41 -21.10 19.61
N SER A 141 10.63 -20.71 18.59
CA SER A 141 10.09 -21.65 17.60
C SER A 141 10.33 -21.13 16.19
N SER A 142 10.49 -22.06 15.27
CA SER A 142 10.57 -21.73 13.83
C SER A 142 9.38 -20.93 13.37
N MET A 143 8.19 -21.25 13.91
CA MET A 143 6.94 -20.55 13.62
C MET A 143 6.99 -19.07 14.03
N ASN A 144 7.33 -18.80 15.29
CA ASN A 144 7.38 -17.42 15.81
C ASN A 144 8.42 -16.58 15.08
N LYS A 145 9.60 -17.14 14.80
CA LYS A 145 10.65 -16.48 14.02
C LYS A 145 10.19 -16.20 12.58
N GLY A 146 9.53 -17.15 11.94
CA GLY A 146 9.02 -17.01 10.57
C GLY A 146 7.90 -15.98 10.46
N TYR A 147 6.88 -16.10 11.28
CA TYR A 147 5.75 -15.16 11.29
C TYR A 147 6.17 -13.75 11.68
N GLY A 148 6.97 -13.61 12.75
CA GLY A 148 7.48 -12.31 13.17
C GLY A 148 8.27 -11.60 12.07
N ASN A 149 9.16 -12.30 11.37
CA ASN A 149 9.90 -11.75 10.24
C ASN A 149 8.99 -11.29 9.09
N SER A 150 7.94 -12.08 8.77
CA SER A 150 6.99 -11.72 7.72
C SER A 150 6.16 -10.49 8.11
N ILE A 151 5.67 -10.43 9.34
CA ILE A 151 4.88 -9.27 9.84
C ILE A 151 5.73 -7.99 9.83
N ILE A 152 7.00 -8.05 10.24
CA ILE A 152 7.93 -6.92 10.17
C ILE A 152 8.10 -6.46 8.71
N LEU A 153 8.30 -7.39 7.77
CA LEU A 153 8.45 -7.05 6.36
C LEU A 153 7.19 -6.39 5.80
N GLN A 154 6.01 -6.94 6.10
CA GLN A 154 4.75 -6.40 5.60
C GLN A 154 4.44 -5.03 6.20
N GLY A 155 4.62 -4.85 7.51
CA GLY A 155 4.44 -3.56 8.17
C GLY A 155 5.42 -2.50 7.63
N GLY A 156 6.67 -2.86 7.43
CA GLY A 156 7.68 -1.98 6.85
C GLY A 156 7.35 -1.56 5.41
N TYR A 157 6.90 -2.51 4.58
CA TYR A 157 6.45 -2.20 3.22
C TYR A 157 5.22 -1.28 3.21
N LEU A 158 4.20 -1.60 4.02
CA LEU A 158 2.96 -0.82 4.07
C LEU A 158 3.23 0.59 4.59
N LEU A 159 4.05 0.75 5.62
CA LEU A 159 4.46 2.06 6.15
C LEU A 159 5.14 2.92 5.07
N PHE A 160 6.07 2.34 4.31
CA PHE A 160 6.76 3.05 3.22
C PHE A 160 5.78 3.40 2.08
N TYR A 161 4.93 2.46 1.71
CA TYR A 161 3.87 2.63 0.71
C TYR A 161 2.92 3.78 1.09
N ASP A 162 2.41 3.77 2.32
CA ASP A 162 1.49 4.78 2.84
C ASP A 162 2.15 6.17 2.94
N ALA A 163 3.42 6.22 3.35
CA ALA A 163 4.18 7.48 3.36
C ALA A 163 4.31 8.10 1.96
N ILE A 164 4.65 7.29 0.95
CA ILE A 164 4.73 7.76 -0.45
C ILE A 164 3.35 8.21 -0.94
N PHE A 165 2.30 7.46 -0.64
CA PHE A 165 0.94 7.81 -1.06
C PHE A 165 0.48 9.13 -0.41
N LEU A 166 0.72 9.31 0.88
CA LEU A 166 0.43 10.55 1.60
C LEU A 166 1.15 11.75 0.97
N MET A 167 2.45 11.60 0.66
CA MET A 167 3.20 12.66 -0.02
C MET A 167 2.63 13.01 -1.40
N LYS A 168 2.20 12.00 -2.18
CA LYS A 168 1.57 12.23 -3.49
C LYS A 168 0.23 12.96 -3.37
N LEU A 169 -0.60 12.63 -2.36
CA LEU A 169 -1.87 13.32 -2.12
C LEU A 169 -1.67 14.75 -1.64
N LYS A 170 -0.71 15.01 -0.74
CA LYS A 170 -0.42 16.36 -0.24
C LYS A 170 0.04 17.32 -1.35
N LYS A 171 0.69 16.83 -2.40
CA LYS A 171 1.10 17.64 -3.56
C LYS A 171 -0.08 18.11 -4.42
N ILE A 172 -1.29 17.57 -4.26
CA ILE A 172 -2.47 18.03 -4.98
C ILE A 172 -2.98 19.30 -4.30
N LEU A 173 -2.74 20.44 -4.95
CA LEU A 173 -3.17 21.75 -4.45
C LEU A 173 -4.63 21.98 -4.83
N MET A 174 -5.54 21.85 -3.86
CA MET A 174 -6.94 22.20 -4.01
C MET A 174 -7.15 23.61 -3.44
N LYS A 175 -7.10 24.64 -4.31
CA LYS A 175 -7.44 26.00 -3.89
C LYS A 175 -8.96 26.09 -3.76
N PRO A 176 -9.51 26.42 -2.58
CA PRO A 176 -10.93 26.71 -2.47
C PRO A 176 -11.25 27.92 -3.35
N LYS A 177 -12.32 27.86 -4.17
CA LYS A 177 -12.88 29.08 -4.77
C LYS A 177 -13.36 29.94 -3.62
N ILE A 178 -12.67 31.04 -3.34
CA ILE A 178 -13.18 32.11 -2.49
C ILE A 178 -14.37 32.68 -3.28
N LYS A 179 -15.60 32.38 -2.86
CA LYS A 179 -16.77 33.14 -3.31
C LYS A 179 -16.47 34.60 -2.87
N LYS A 180 -16.18 35.46 -3.82
CA LYS A 180 -16.33 36.89 -3.58
C LYS A 180 -17.79 37.09 -3.16
N VAL A 181 -18.01 37.39 -1.90
CA VAL A 181 -19.28 37.95 -1.46
C VAL A 181 -19.32 39.33 -2.11
N ASP A 182 -20.12 39.46 -3.15
CA ASP A 182 -20.46 40.78 -3.66
C ASP A 182 -21.23 41.45 -2.53
N VAL A 183 -20.53 42.30 -1.80
CA VAL A 183 -21.12 43.23 -0.85
C VAL A 183 -21.82 44.26 -1.74
N PHE A 184 -23.11 44.09 -1.95
CA PHE A 184 -23.97 45.08 -2.56
C PHE A 184 -23.91 46.32 -1.66
N GLN A 185 -23.38 47.42 -2.21
CA GLN A 185 -23.58 48.80 -1.73
C GLN A 185 -25.04 49.21 -1.92
#